data_d1f144d654010a2860d3128da6a95cb4
#
_entry.id   d1f144d654010a2860d3128da6a95cb4
#
_cell.length_a   1.000
_cell.length_b   1.000
_cell.length_c   1.000
_cell.angle_alpha   90.00
_cell.angle_beta   90.00
_cell.angle_gamma   90.00
#
_symmetry.space_group_name_H-M   'P 1'
#
loop_
_entity.id
_entity.type
_entity.pdbx_description
1 polymer ?
#
loop_
_entity_poly.entity_id
_entity_poly.type
_entity_poly.pdbx_seq_one_letter_code
_entity_poly.pdbx_strand_id
1 'polypeptide(L)'
;MAPRTRQVKRTGDGHRRRAKSVTLKDVAEHLSLSPATVSLVLNRAPGADSIPPETQDRVFAAARDLAYQPNYLARSLRSRRSFSVGVLVPEISEPYAAEVMSGIESHLLEQGYHYLVASHRRSTAVLLEDYMELLEHRAVEGLILVASEISTAPRLPAVVVSGHTELEGVTNVVIDHDRAAVLTLSHLMELGHRRIAVFKGQPGSADTEDRWRAILEAAAGLGLEIQPELTLQLSGEPAGEVFSPADGYEEGYTFGRHLLERGAPFTALFAFDDVSAIGATRAFLDGGRRVPDDISVVGFDDIQSAAFQNPR
;
A
#
# COMPACT_ATOMS: atom_id res chain seq x y z
N MET A 1 -33.60 40.75 5.77
CA MET A 1 -33.90 40.49 4.33
C MET A 1 -33.07 39.26 3.94
N ALA A 2 -33.69 38.08 4.00
CA ALA A 2 -33.03 36.78 3.80
C ALA A 2 -33.06 36.38 2.32
N PRO A 3 -32.01 35.80 1.72
CA PRO A 3 -32.03 35.38 0.33
C PRO A 3 -32.81 34.05 0.16
N ARG A 4 -33.71 34.07 -0.83
CA ARG A 4 -34.54 32.94 -1.22
C ARG A 4 -33.70 31.83 -1.86
N THR A 5 -33.75 30.65 -1.28
CA THR A 5 -33.22 29.42 -1.85
C THR A 5 -34.04 28.99 -3.07
N ARG A 6 -33.40 28.92 -4.23
CA ARG A 6 -34.00 28.47 -5.49
C ARG A 6 -34.09 26.94 -5.51
N GLN A 7 -35.28 26.38 -5.38
CA GLN A 7 -35.52 24.95 -5.58
C GLN A 7 -35.31 24.59 -7.05
N VAL A 8 -34.32 23.70 -7.30
CA VAL A 8 -34.13 23.06 -8.59
C VAL A 8 -35.10 21.89 -8.69
N LYS A 9 -36.11 22.03 -9.58
CA LYS A 9 -37.02 20.94 -9.92
C LYS A 9 -36.24 19.80 -10.56
N ARG A 10 -36.16 18.65 -9.90
CA ARG A 10 -35.75 17.38 -10.51
C ARG A 10 -36.89 16.93 -11.44
N THR A 11 -36.66 17.06 -12.73
CA THR A 11 -37.49 16.46 -13.76
C THR A 11 -36.86 15.16 -14.25
N GLY A 12 -37.65 14.11 -14.26
CA GLY A 12 -37.51 13.01 -15.22
C GLY A 12 -36.73 11.82 -14.76
N ASP A 13 -37.47 10.90 -14.19
CA ASP A 13 -37.21 9.45 -14.11
C ASP A 13 -37.05 8.89 -15.54
N GLY A 14 -35.77 8.86 -15.99
CA GLY A 14 -35.38 8.23 -17.23
C GLY A 14 -34.69 6.91 -16.89
N HIS A 15 -35.43 5.83 -16.73
CA HIS A 15 -34.92 4.49 -16.85
C HIS A 15 -34.21 4.36 -18.20
N ARG A 16 -32.91 4.67 -18.27
CA ARG A 16 -32.03 4.26 -19.37
C ARG A 16 -32.10 2.74 -19.42
N ARG A 17 -32.92 2.18 -20.31
CA ARG A 17 -32.82 0.77 -20.72
C ARG A 17 -31.33 0.54 -21.04
N ARG A 18 -30.62 -0.25 -20.24
CA ARG A 18 -29.27 -0.72 -20.56
C ARG A 18 -29.38 -1.32 -21.98
N ALA A 19 -28.70 -0.70 -22.93
CA ALA A 19 -28.57 -1.28 -24.27
C ALA A 19 -28.09 -2.72 -24.09
N LYS A 20 -28.73 -3.66 -24.74
CA LYS A 20 -28.40 -5.08 -24.66
C LYS A 20 -26.95 -5.22 -25.11
N SER A 21 -26.05 -5.60 -24.19
CA SER A 21 -24.64 -5.77 -24.54
C SER A 21 -24.49 -6.91 -25.54
N VAL A 22 -23.72 -6.65 -26.59
CA VAL A 22 -23.39 -7.67 -27.59
C VAL A 22 -22.72 -8.84 -26.89
N THR A 23 -23.19 -10.05 -27.17
CA THR A 23 -22.65 -11.27 -26.59
C THR A 23 -21.69 -11.97 -27.55
N LEU A 24 -20.89 -12.89 -27.03
CA LEU A 24 -20.02 -13.75 -27.85
C LEU A 24 -20.84 -14.54 -28.90
N LYS A 25 -22.10 -14.88 -28.58
CA LYS A 25 -23.01 -15.57 -29.48
C LYS A 25 -23.40 -14.67 -30.65
N ASP A 26 -23.64 -13.38 -30.43
CA ASP A 26 -23.98 -12.42 -31.50
C ASP A 26 -22.79 -12.27 -32.47
N VAL A 27 -21.54 -12.24 -31.98
CA VAL A 27 -20.34 -12.24 -32.84
C VAL A 27 -20.22 -13.54 -33.64
N ALA A 28 -20.50 -14.68 -33.06
CA ALA A 28 -20.44 -15.97 -33.70
C ALA A 28 -21.52 -16.07 -34.81
N GLU A 29 -22.73 -15.65 -34.54
CA GLU A 29 -23.82 -15.59 -35.51
C GLU A 29 -23.49 -14.65 -36.68
N HIS A 30 -22.94 -13.47 -36.43
CA HIS A 30 -22.51 -12.50 -37.44
C HIS A 30 -21.47 -13.10 -38.43
N LEU A 31 -20.57 -13.94 -37.92
CA LEU A 31 -19.52 -14.55 -38.73
C LEU A 31 -19.90 -15.94 -39.29
N SER A 32 -21.05 -16.47 -38.95
CA SER A 32 -21.44 -17.87 -39.22
C SER A 32 -20.40 -18.89 -38.68
N LEU A 33 -19.86 -18.61 -37.49
CA LEU A 33 -18.90 -19.48 -36.80
C LEU A 33 -19.50 -20.06 -35.53
N SER A 34 -18.89 -21.12 -35.01
CA SER A 34 -19.28 -21.63 -33.71
C SER A 34 -18.87 -20.66 -32.58
N PRO A 35 -19.68 -20.52 -31.50
CA PRO A 35 -19.25 -19.73 -30.35
C PRO A 35 -17.93 -20.23 -29.72
N ALA A 36 -17.62 -21.51 -29.85
CA ALA A 36 -16.36 -22.08 -29.39
C ALA A 36 -15.17 -21.54 -30.19
N THR A 37 -15.28 -21.50 -31.51
CA THR A 37 -14.25 -20.95 -32.41
C THR A 37 -13.98 -19.48 -32.10
N VAL A 38 -15.04 -18.66 -31.99
CA VAL A 38 -14.92 -17.24 -31.64
C VAL A 38 -14.29 -17.05 -30.26
N SER A 39 -14.69 -17.87 -29.29
CA SER A 39 -14.11 -17.83 -27.94
C SER A 39 -12.61 -18.20 -27.93
N LEU A 40 -12.19 -19.23 -28.68
CA LEU A 40 -10.79 -19.61 -28.78
C LEU A 40 -9.93 -18.46 -29.33
N VAL A 41 -10.39 -17.83 -30.41
CA VAL A 41 -9.67 -16.72 -31.05
C VAL A 41 -9.62 -15.47 -30.13
N LEU A 42 -10.74 -15.03 -29.61
CA LEU A 42 -10.81 -13.80 -28.79
C LEU A 42 -10.01 -13.90 -27.48
N ASN A 43 -9.94 -15.11 -26.92
CA ASN A 43 -9.17 -15.34 -25.67
C ASN A 43 -7.75 -15.82 -25.93
N ARG A 44 -7.30 -15.91 -27.19
CA ARG A 44 -6.00 -16.50 -27.54
C ARG A 44 -5.70 -17.79 -26.79
N ALA A 45 -6.73 -18.62 -26.68
CA ALA A 45 -6.68 -19.86 -25.90
C ALA A 45 -5.83 -20.93 -26.61
N PRO A 46 -5.28 -21.92 -25.87
CA PRO A 46 -4.61 -23.05 -26.49
C PRO A 46 -5.51 -23.69 -27.55
N GLY A 47 -4.99 -23.83 -28.78
CA GLY A 47 -5.74 -24.29 -29.94
C GLY A 47 -6.25 -23.18 -30.85
N ALA A 48 -6.11 -21.89 -30.51
CA ALA A 48 -6.38 -20.78 -31.41
C ALA A 48 -5.48 -20.83 -32.64
N ASP A 49 -4.23 -21.27 -32.48
CA ASP A 49 -3.23 -21.42 -33.56
C ASP A 49 -3.65 -22.43 -34.64
N SER A 50 -4.57 -23.34 -34.34
CA SER A 50 -5.14 -24.27 -35.30
C SER A 50 -6.20 -23.64 -36.23
N ILE A 51 -6.64 -22.41 -35.89
CA ILE A 51 -7.62 -21.64 -36.66
C ILE A 51 -6.85 -20.80 -37.71
N PRO A 52 -7.23 -20.82 -39.00
CA PRO A 52 -6.54 -20.04 -40.02
C PRO A 52 -6.44 -18.56 -39.66
N PRO A 53 -5.27 -17.91 -39.90
CA PRO A 53 -5.05 -16.49 -39.56
C PRO A 53 -6.13 -15.54 -40.11
N GLU A 54 -6.57 -15.78 -41.34
CA GLU A 54 -7.64 -15.01 -41.97
C GLU A 54 -8.97 -15.09 -41.17
N THR A 55 -9.26 -16.26 -40.60
CA THR A 55 -10.46 -16.44 -39.76
C THR A 55 -10.28 -15.72 -38.40
N GLN A 56 -9.08 -15.75 -37.84
CA GLN A 56 -8.76 -15.01 -36.62
C GLN A 56 -8.95 -13.51 -36.83
N ASP A 57 -8.41 -12.96 -37.94
CA ASP A 57 -8.55 -11.54 -38.27
C ASP A 57 -10.03 -11.11 -38.45
N ARG A 58 -10.83 -11.95 -39.11
CA ARG A 58 -12.28 -11.73 -39.23
C ARG A 58 -12.98 -11.70 -37.88
N VAL A 59 -12.60 -12.57 -36.94
CA VAL A 59 -13.16 -12.58 -35.60
C VAL A 59 -12.81 -11.30 -34.83
N PHE A 60 -11.56 -10.85 -34.88
CA PHE A 60 -11.16 -9.61 -34.22
C PHE A 60 -11.81 -8.37 -34.87
N ALA A 61 -11.97 -8.35 -36.17
CA ALA A 61 -12.65 -7.27 -36.87
C ALA A 61 -14.14 -7.20 -36.47
N ALA A 62 -14.87 -8.31 -36.55
CA ALA A 62 -16.26 -8.36 -36.14
C ALA A 62 -16.51 -7.99 -34.68
N ALA A 63 -15.62 -8.41 -33.77
CA ALA A 63 -15.70 -8.05 -32.37
C ALA A 63 -15.56 -6.52 -32.17
N ARG A 64 -14.66 -5.87 -32.92
CA ARG A 64 -14.53 -4.40 -32.90
C ARG A 64 -15.75 -3.70 -33.48
N ASP A 65 -16.22 -4.12 -34.66
CA ASP A 65 -17.32 -3.52 -35.36
C ASP A 65 -18.65 -3.60 -34.59
N LEU A 66 -18.86 -4.70 -33.89
CA LEU A 66 -19.99 -4.94 -33.01
C LEU A 66 -19.81 -4.33 -31.61
N ALA A 67 -18.70 -3.67 -31.33
CA ALA A 67 -18.33 -3.19 -29.99
C ALA A 67 -18.48 -4.28 -28.91
N TYR A 68 -18.13 -5.53 -29.25
CA TYR A 68 -18.16 -6.64 -28.30
C TYR A 68 -17.15 -6.42 -27.20
N GLN A 69 -17.60 -6.52 -25.96
CA GLN A 69 -16.74 -6.52 -24.79
C GLN A 69 -16.79 -7.90 -24.12
N PRO A 70 -15.63 -8.55 -23.89
CA PRO A 70 -15.61 -9.81 -23.17
C PRO A 70 -16.28 -9.66 -21.80
N ASN A 71 -17.23 -10.53 -21.51
CA ASN A 71 -17.85 -10.56 -20.19
C ASN A 71 -16.96 -11.34 -19.23
N TYR A 72 -16.18 -10.61 -18.43
CA TYR A 72 -15.26 -11.19 -17.45
C TYR A 72 -15.97 -12.08 -16.42
N LEU A 73 -17.18 -11.72 -15.99
CA LEU A 73 -17.98 -12.56 -15.06
C LEU A 73 -18.33 -13.90 -15.68
N ALA A 74 -18.79 -13.91 -16.95
CA ALA A 74 -19.10 -15.16 -17.64
C ALA A 74 -17.85 -16.02 -17.87
N ARG A 75 -16.68 -15.38 -18.11
CA ARG A 75 -15.40 -16.07 -18.23
C ARG A 75 -14.99 -16.67 -16.90
N SER A 76 -15.05 -15.90 -15.82
CA SER A 76 -14.71 -16.36 -14.46
C SER A 76 -15.57 -17.55 -14.02
N LEU A 77 -16.86 -17.49 -14.27
CA LEU A 77 -17.78 -18.61 -13.98
C LEU A 77 -17.39 -19.90 -14.73
N ARG A 78 -16.98 -19.78 -16.00
CA ARG A 78 -16.60 -20.94 -16.82
C ARG A 78 -15.23 -21.50 -16.46
N SER A 79 -14.25 -20.63 -16.20
CA SER A 79 -12.88 -21.01 -15.83
C SER A 79 -12.73 -21.33 -14.35
N ARG A 80 -13.70 -20.98 -13.52
CA ARG A 80 -13.61 -20.96 -12.06
C ARG A 80 -12.43 -20.13 -11.54
N ARG A 81 -12.03 -19.10 -12.32
CA ARG A 81 -10.93 -18.20 -11.98
C ARG A 81 -11.34 -16.76 -12.25
N SER A 82 -11.10 -15.89 -11.28
CA SER A 82 -11.40 -14.46 -11.41
C SER A 82 -10.21 -13.65 -11.96
N PHE A 83 -9.01 -14.18 -11.87
CA PHE A 83 -7.76 -13.45 -12.14
C PHE A 83 -7.70 -12.14 -11.39
N SER A 84 -8.13 -12.16 -10.15
CA SER A 84 -8.15 -10.97 -9.29
C SER A 84 -7.56 -11.29 -7.93
N VAL A 85 -6.78 -10.36 -7.40
CA VAL A 85 -6.18 -10.41 -6.06
C VAL A 85 -6.75 -9.27 -5.23
N GLY A 86 -7.06 -9.53 -3.97
CA GLY A 86 -7.43 -8.51 -3.01
C GLY A 86 -6.17 -7.90 -2.38
N VAL A 87 -6.09 -6.59 -2.28
CA VAL A 87 -4.99 -5.91 -1.60
C VAL A 87 -5.56 -5.03 -0.50
N LEU A 88 -5.08 -5.25 0.72
CA LEU A 88 -5.45 -4.47 1.89
C LEU A 88 -4.25 -3.62 2.32
N VAL A 89 -4.49 -2.33 2.48
CA VAL A 89 -3.48 -1.36 2.92
C VAL A 89 -3.98 -0.57 4.13
N PRO A 90 -3.10 -0.09 5.02
CA PRO A 90 -3.52 0.76 6.13
C PRO A 90 -4.14 2.06 5.63
N GLU A 91 -3.47 2.72 4.69
CA GLU A 91 -3.94 3.95 4.06
C GLU A 91 -3.36 4.05 2.63
N ILE A 92 -4.21 4.34 1.63
CA ILE A 92 -3.80 4.40 0.22
C ILE A 92 -2.80 5.54 -0.03
N SER A 93 -2.91 6.61 0.73
CA SER A 93 -2.08 7.81 0.58
C SER A 93 -0.74 7.74 1.34
N GLU A 94 -0.50 6.68 2.10
CA GLU A 94 0.76 6.50 2.82
C GLU A 94 1.90 6.17 1.83
N PRO A 95 3.01 6.94 1.86
CA PRO A 95 4.08 6.80 0.87
C PRO A 95 4.65 5.38 0.78
N TYR A 96 4.95 4.73 1.91
CA TYR A 96 5.43 3.34 1.94
C TYR A 96 4.43 2.38 1.27
N ALA A 97 3.15 2.45 1.66
CA ALA A 97 2.12 1.61 1.07
C ALA A 97 1.95 1.86 -0.44
N ALA A 98 2.09 3.11 -0.89
CA ALA A 98 2.03 3.46 -2.31
C ALA A 98 3.19 2.85 -3.11
N GLU A 99 4.41 2.83 -2.57
CA GLU A 99 5.58 2.22 -3.20
C GLU A 99 5.44 0.69 -3.30
N VAL A 100 5.03 0.04 -2.22
CA VAL A 100 4.73 -1.40 -2.21
C VAL A 100 3.63 -1.73 -3.21
N MET A 101 2.55 -0.92 -3.26
CA MET A 101 1.46 -1.07 -4.22
C MET A 101 1.94 -0.97 -5.67
N SER A 102 2.87 -0.07 -5.97
CA SER A 102 3.45 0.08 -7.32
C SER A 102 4.14 -1.21 -7.78
N GLY A 103 4.89 -1.86 -6.88
CA GLY A 103 5.51 -3.15 -7.17
C GLY A 103 4.49 -4.28 -7.37
N ILE A 104 3.48 -4.35 -6.50
CA ILE A 104 2.37 -5.31 -6.60
C ILE A 104 1.63 -5.15 -7.92
N GLU A 105 1.21 -3.92 -8.24
CA GLU A 105 0.50 -3.59 -9.48
C GLU A 105 1.27 -4.03 -10.72
N SER A 106 2.55 -3.63 -10.79
CA SER A 106 3.40 -3.95 -11.93
C SER A 106 3.45 -5.46 -12.19
N HIS A 107 3.69 -6.25 -11.15
CA HIS A 107 3.78 -7.71 -11.28
C HIS A 107 2.43 -8.34 -11.62
N LEU A 108 1.34 -7.94 -10.95
CA LEU A 108 0.01 -8.51 -11.20
C LEU A 108 -0.45 -8.25 -12.64
N LEU A 109 -0.23 -7.03 -13.17
CA LEU A 109 -0.59 -6.69 -14.55
C LEU A 109 0.22 -7.50 -15.57
N GLU A 110 1.52 -7.69 -15.34
CA GLU A 110 2.36 -8.56 -16.19
C GLU A 110 1.85 -10.01 -16.22
N GLN A 111 1.34 -10.51 -15.10
CA GLN A 111 0.77 -11.85 -14.99
C GLN A 111 -0.69 -11.94 -15.45
N GLY A 112 -1.29 -10.85 -15.91
CA GLY A 112 -2.68 -10.80 -16.38
C GLY A 112 -3.72 -10.85 -15.26
N TYR A 113 -3.33 -10.46 -14.04
CA TYR A 113 -4.23 -10.31 -12.91
C TYR A 113 -4.71 -8.87 -12.78
N HIS A 114 -5.91 -8.72 -12.27
CA HIS A 114 -6.45 -7.47 -11.75
C HIS A 114 -6.32 -7.46 -10.23
N TYR A 115 -6.49 -6.29 -9.62
CA TYR A 115 -6.50 -6.18 -8.16
C TYR A 115 -7.64 -5.30 -7.67
N LEU A 116 -8.09 -5.59 -6.45
CA LEU A 116 -9.09 -4.81 -5.72
C LEU A 116 -8.41 -4.30 -4.45
N VAL A 117 -8.34 -2.98 -4.29
CA VAL A 117 -7.73 -2.37 -3.12
C VAL A 117 -8.81 -1.95 -2.12
N ALA A 118 -8.58 -2.26 -0.86
CA ALA A 118 -9.33 -1.70 0.25
C ALA A 118 -8.36 -1.10 1.29
N SER A 119 -8.75 0.02 1.88
CA SER A 119 -8.01 0.66 2.96
C SER A 119 -8.76 0.46 4.28
N HIS A 120 -8.08 -0.09 5.28
CA HIS A 120 -8.68 -0.32 6.60
C HIS A 120 -8.44 0.85 7.56
N ARG A 121 -7.78 1.93 7.12
CA ARG A 121 -7.55 3.18 7.87
C ARG A 121 -7.01 2.97 9.27
N ARG A 122 -6.05 2.04 9.42
CA ARG A 122 -5.49 1.64 10.73
C ARG A 122 -6.54 1.30 11.79
N SER A 123 -7.74 0.92 11.34
CA SER A 123 -8.84 0.61 12.25
C SER A 123 -8.67 -0.80 12.86
N THR A 124 -9.49 -1.07 13.87
CA THR A 124 -9.43 -2.29 14.68
C THR A 124 -9.42 -3.58 13.86
N ALA A 125 -8.89 -4.65 14.43
CA ALA A 125 -8.86 -6.00 13.84
C ALA A 125 -10.21 -6.45 13.22
N VAL A 126 -11.33 -6.03 13.80
CA VAL A 126 -12.68 -6.34 13.31
C VAL A 126 -12.92 -5.81 11.89
N LEU A 127 -12.51 -4.57 11.61
CA LEU A 127 -12.69 -3.99 10.27
C LEU A 127 -11.75 -4.63 9.23
N LEU A 128 -10.59 -5.09 9.64
CA LEU A 128 -9.68 -5.82 8.76
C LEU A 128 -10.29 -7.17 8.35
N GLU A 129 -10.89 -7.89 9.29
CA GLU A 129 -11.61 -9.14 9.03
C GLU A 129 -12.81 -8.92 8.11
N ASP A 130 -13.61 -7.87 8.33
CA ASP A 130 -14.74 -7.51 7.47
C ASP A 130 -14.29 -7.22 6.02
N TYR A 131 -13.16 -6.54 5.84
CA TYR A 131 -12.62 -6.28 4.50
C TYR A 131 -12.05 -7.53 3.83
N MET A 132 -11.42 -8.43 4.58
CA MET A 132 -10.98 -9.73 4.04
C MET A 132 -12.19 -10.54 3.56
N GLU A 133 -13.25 -10.64 4.37
CA GLU A 133 -14.49 -11.32 3.99
C GLU A 133 -15.15 -10.67 2.77
N LEU A 134 -15.19 -9.33 2.72
CA LEU A 134 -15.71 -8.59 1.57
C LEU A 134 -14.96 -8.94 0.27
N LEU A 135 -13.64 -9.02 0.32
CA LEU A 135 -12.81 -9.36 -0.83
C LEU A 135 -13.01 -10.83 -1.25
N GLU A 136 -13.11 -11.74 -0.28
CA GLU A 136 -13.49 -13.15 -0.54
C GLU A 136 -14.82 -13.26 -1.29
N HIS A 137 -15.84 -12.51 -0.85
CA HIS A 137 -17.14 -12.45 -1.53
C HIS A 137 -17.07 -11.83 -2.93
N ARG A 138 -16.03 -11.06 -3.26
CA ARG A 138 -15.74 -10.55 -4.61
C ARG A 138 -14.99 -11.56 -5.46
N ALA A 139 -14.82 -12.79 -4.97
CA ALA A 139 -14.19 -13.90 -5.64
C ALA A 139 -12.73 -13.63 -6.05
N VAL A 140 -11.97 -12.89 -5.23
CA VAL A 140 -10.52 -12.80 -5.42
C VAL A 140 -9.88 -14.17 -5.18
N GLU A 141 -8.74 -14.45 -5.79
CA GLU A 141 -8.05 -15.73 -5.72
C GLU A 141 -7.01 -15.79 -4.60
N GLY A 142 -6.68 -14.65 -4.01
CA GLY A 142 -5.74 -14.51 -2.91
C GLY A 142 -5.76 -13.09 -2.35
N LEU A 143 -5.09 -12.92 -1.22
CA LEU A 143 -5.00 -11.66 -0.51
C LEU A 143 -3.53 -11.23 -0.36
N ILE A 144 -3.27 -9.95 -0.50
CA ILE A 144 -2.02 -9.31 -0.11
C ILE A 144 -2.38 -8.23 0.92
N LEU A 145 -1.77 -8.31 2.10
CA LEU A 145 -1.95 -7.32 3.15
C LEU A 145 -0.63 -6.57 3.32
N VAL A 146 -0.69 -5.26 3.38
CA VAL A 146 0.50 -4.41 3.54
C VAL A 146 0.45 -3.73 4.90
N ALA A 147 1.52 -3.83 5.68
CA ALA A 147 1.66 -3.21 7.00
C ALA A 147 0.42 -3.41 7.89
N SER A 148 -0.13 -4.63 7.86
CA SER A 148 -1.38 -4.99 8.54
C SER A 148 -1.14 -6.23 9.39
N GLU A 149 -1.49 -6.17 10.66
CA GLU A 149 -1.39 -7.32 11.55
C GLU A 149 -2.71 -8.09 11.55
N ILE A 150 -2.64 -9.39 11.30
CA ILE A 150 -3.79 -10.30 11.34
C ILE A 150 -3.64 -11.32 12.46
N SER A 151 -4.73 -11.58 13.16
CA SER A 151 -4.78 -12.58 14.24
C SER A 151 -5.32 -13.94 13.79
N THR A 152 -5.98 -13.99 12.64
CA THR A 152 -6.64 -15.16 12.08
C THR A 152 -6.25 -15.33 10.61
N ALA A 153 -5.88 -16.56 10.22
CA ALA A 153 -5.56 -16.85 8.84
C ALA A 153 -6.82 -16.72 7.96
N PRO A 154 -6.76 -15.99 6.83
CA PRO A 154 -7.87 -15.94 5.87
C PRO A 154 -8.08 -17.30 5.20
N ARG A 155 -9.26 -17.50 4.62
CA ARG A 155 -9.59 -18.75 3.89
C ARG A 155 -8.86 -18.86 2.55
N LEU A 156 -8.44 -17.74 1.99
CA LEU A 156 -7.68 -17.67 0.75
C LEU A 156 -6.17 -17.66 1.02
N PRO A 157 -5.34 -18.09 0.06
CA PRO A 157 -3.90 -17.86 0.15
C PRO A 157 -3.61 -16.40 0.42
N ALA A 158 -2.73 -16.13 1.38
CA ALA A 158 -2.43 -14.77 1.78
C ALA A 158 -0.92 -14.53 1.91
N VAL A 159 -0.52 -13.32 1.54
CA VAL A 159 0.81 -12.78 1.78
C VAL A 159 0.66 -11.52 2.62
N VAL A 160 1.44 -11.40 3.68
CA VAL A 160 1.49 -10.19 4.52
C VAL A 160 2.86 -9.55 4.37
N VAL A 161 2.89 -8.35 3.85
CA VAL A 161 4.10 -7.50 3.76
C VAL A 161 4.20 -6.71 5.06
N SER A 162 5.34 -6.77 5.71
CA SER A 162 5.55 -6.22 7.05
C SER A 162 4.61 -6.85 8.10
N GLY A 163 4.34 -8.15 7.99
CA GLY A 163 3.58 -8.91 9.00
C GLY A 163 4.49 -9.87 9.74
N HIS A 164 4.35 -9.92 11.06
CA HIS A 164 5.23 -10.72 11.92
C HIS A 164 4.52 -11.90 12.61
N THR A 165 3.20 -11.96 12.54
CA THR A 165 2.43 -13.06 13.13
C THR A 165 2.53 -14.31 12.26
N GLU A 166 3.04 -15.40 12.82
CA GLU A 166 3.10 -16.71 12.14
C GLU A 166 1.71 -17.38 12.16
N LEU A 167 1.13 -17.52 10.97
CA LEU A 167 -0.15 -18.21 10.77
C LEU A 167 -0.01 -19.25 9.67
N GLU A 168 -0.67 -20.40 9.86
CA GLU A 168 -0.69 -21.47 8.85
C GLU A 168 -1.35 -20.99 7.55
N GLY A 169 -0.68 -21.20 6.42
CA GLY A 169 -1.18 -20.78 5.10
C GLY A 169 -0.96 -19.30 4.76
N VAL A 170 -0.27 -18.55 5.63
CA VAL A 170 0.12 -17.15 5.40
C VAL A 170 1.62 -17.06 5.17
N THR A 171 2.03 -16.32 4.16
CA THR A 171 3.45 -16.00 3.91
C THR A 171 3.73 -14.58 4.36
N ASN A 172 4.69 -14.41 5.28
CA ASN A 172 5.16 -13.09 5.68
C ASN A 172 6.38 -12.68 4.83
N VAL A 173 6.37 -11.42 4.37
CA VAL A 173 7.52 -10.75 3.74
C VAL A 173 7.96 -9.65 4.69
N VAL A 174 9.09 -9.86 5.34
CA VAL A 174 9.59 -8.98 6.42
C VAL A 174 10.96 -8.41 6.09
N ILE A 175 11.27 -7.29 6.72
CA ILE A 175 12.59 -6.69 6.71
C ILE A 175 13.40 -7.28 7.86
N ASP A 176 14.71 -7.47 7.67
CA ASP A 176 15.65 -7.85 8.72
C ASP A 176 15.92 -6.62 9.61
N HIS A 177 15.05 -6.41 10.60
CA HIS A 177 15.15 -5.28 11.52
C HIS A 177 16.40 -5.33 12.38
N ASP A 178 16.90 -6.52 12.75
CA ASP A 178 18.10 -6.68 13.56
C ASP A 178 19.32 -6.17 12.78
N ARG A 179 19.45 -6.57 11.52
CA ARG A 179 20.52 -6.07 10.65
C ARG A 179 20.39 -4.58 10.37
N ALA A 180 19.18 -4.09 10.11
CA ALA A 180 18.92 -2.68 9.84
C ALA A 180 19.31 -1.79 11.04
N ALA A 181 18.93 -2.19 12.25
CA ALA A 181 19.29 -1.48 13.48
C ALA A 181 20.81 -1.45 13.71
N VAL A 182 21.49 -2.59 13.53
CA VAL A 182 22.97 -2.66 13.64
C VAL A 182 23.64 -1.74 12.62
N LEU A 183 23.22 -1.78 11.37
CA LEU A 183 23.80 -0.93 10.31
C LEU A 183 23.62 0.55 10.61
N THR A 184 22.42 0.97 11.01
CA THR A 184 22.11 2.36 11.31
C THR A 184 22.87 2.87 12.52
N LEU A 185 22.82 2.15 13.64
CA LEU A 185 23.48 2.59 14.86
C LEU A 185 25.01 2.55 14.75
N SER A 186 25.58 1.52 14.08
CA SER A 186 27.01 1.45 13.82
C SER A 186 27.48 2.64 12.99
N HIS A 187 26.76 2.98 11.91
CA HIS A 187 27.09 4.12 11.07
C HIS A 187 27.05 5.45 11.85
N LEU A 188 26.01 5.68 12.65
CA LEU A 188 25.95 6.87 13.49
C LEU A 188 27.09 6.92 14.52
N MET A 189 27.46 5.77 15.11
CA MET A 189 28.55 5.70 16.06
C MET A 189 29.93 5.91 15.41
N GLU A 190 30.14 5.42 14.20
CA GLU A 190 31.35 5.68 13.39
C GLU A 190 31.52 7.17 13.08
N LEU A 191 30.42 7.90 12.88
CA LEU A 191 30.41 9.35 12.74
C LEU A 191 30.61 10.10 14.08
N GLY A 192 30.72 9.40 15.20
CA GLY A 192 30.99 9.96 16.52
C GLY A 192 29.73 10.26 17.36
N HIS A 193 28.55 9.94 16.86
CA HIS A 193 27.32 10.14 17.63
C HIS A 193 27.22 9.16 18.80
N ARG A 194 26.82 9.66 19.97
CA ARG A 194 26.63 8.88 21.20
C ARG A 194 25.30 9.20 21.90
N ARG A 195 24.72 10.34 21.60
CA ARG A 195 23.41 10.76 22.09
C ARG A 195 22.49 10.85 20.88
N ILE A 196 21.74 9.78 20.68
CA ILE A 196 20.88 9.58 19.51
C ILE A 196 19.43 9.63 19.99
N ALA A 197 18.65 10.54 19.42
CA ALA A 197 17.19 10.55 19.60
C ALA A 197 16.56 9.46 18.74
N VAL A 198 15.47 8.88 19.20
CA VAL A 198 14.77 7.81 18.48
C VAL A 198 13.27 8.13 18.41
N PHE A 199 12.72 8.06 17.21
CA PHE A 199 11.28 8.00 17.03
C PHE A 199 10.87 6.54 16.88
N LYS A 200 10.06 6.05 17.83
CA LYS A 200 9.39 4.74 17.72
C LYS A 200 8.21 4.86 16.78
N GLY A 201 7.90 3.80 16.05
CA GLY A 201 6.71 3.70 15.23
C GLY A 201 5.42 3.80 16.03
N GLN A 202 4.33 4.02 15.32
CA GLN A 202 3.00 4.13 15.92
C GLN A 202 2.50 2.77 16.47
N PRO A 203 1.70 2.79 17.53
CA PRO A 203 1.03 1.59 18.02
C PRO A 203 0.16 0.96 16.91
N GLY A 204 0.14 -0.36 16.83
CA GLY A 204 -0.64 -1.08 15.82
C GLY A 204 0.00 -1.18 14.42
N SER A 205 1.20 -0.63 14.23
CA SER A 205 2.04 -1.01 13.10
C SER A 205 2.77 -2.31 13.45
N ALA A 206 2.71 -3.29 12.55
CA ALA A 206 3.32 -4.60 12.75
C ALA A 206 4.85 -4.51 13.00
N ASP A 207 5.53 -3.57 12.34
CA ASP A 207 6.99 -3.40 12.47
C ASP A 207 7.43 -2.67 13.74
N THR A 208 6.53 -1.99 14.47
CA THR A 208 6.93 -1.09 15.56
C THR A 208 7.66 -1.81 16.68
N GLU A 209 7.11 -2.90 17.17
CA GLU A 209 7.71 -3.60 18.31
C GLU A 209 8.97 -4.38 17.90
N ASP A 210 8.98 -5.00 16.71
CA ASP A 210 10.16 -5.73 16.24
C ASP A 210 11.33 -4.79 15.92
N ARG A 211 11.07 -3.65 15.27
CA ARG A 211 12.09 -2.64 15.01
C ARG A 211 12.61 -2.03 16.31
N TRP A 212 11.72 -1.77 17.27
CA TRP A 212 12.13 -1.23 18.57
C TRP A 212 12.99 -2.21 19.37
N ARG A 213 12.60 -3.48 19.42
CA ARG A 213 13.39 -4.56 20.02
C ARG A 213 14.78 -4.61 19.37
N ALA A 214 14.85 -4.63 18.06
CA ALA A 214 16.11 -4.66 17.30
C ALA A 214 17.01 -3.45 17.60
N ILE A 215 16.44 -2.25 17.73
CA ILE A 215 17.19 -1.03 18.10
C ILE A 215 17.80 -1.19 19.51
N LEU A 216 17.04 -1.69 20.48
CA LEU A 216 17.53 -1.87 21.85
C LEU A 216 18.64 -2.93 21.93
N GLU A 217 18.48 -4.06 21.24
CA GLU A 217 19.47 -5.13 21.18
C GLU A 217 20.75 -4.68 20.48
N ALA A 218 20.64 -4.00 19.34
CA ALA A 218 21.78 -3.44 18.63
C ALA A 218 22.52 -2.39 19.48
N ALA A 219 21.78 -1.48 20.13
CA ALA A 219 22.36 -0.48 21.01
C ALA A 219 23.13 -1.11 22.17
N ALA A 220 22.54 -2.12 22.83
CA ALA A 220 23.21 -2.85 23.92
C ALA A 220 24.48 -3.56 23.42
N GLY A 221 24.42 -4.22 22.24
CA GLY A 221 25.59 -4.88 21.64
C GLY A 221 26.72 -3.92 21.26
N LEU A 222 26.39 -2.68 20.93
CA LEU A 222 27.32 -1.61 20.56
C LEU A 222 27.78 -0.76 21.78
N GLY A 223 27.26 -1.02 22.98
CA GLY A 223 27.54 -0.22 24.17
C GLY A 223 26.95 1.20 24.10
N LEU A 224 25.88 1.39 23.35
CA LEU A 224 25.13 2.65 23.21
C LEU A 224 23.92 2.64 24.16
N GLU A 225 23.77 3.69 24.97
CA GLU A 225 22.62 3.87 25.83
C GLU A 225 21.52 4.64 25.09
N ILE A 226 20.34 4.01 24.92
CA ILE A 226 19.14 4.69 24.41
C ILE A 226 18.46 5.40 25.58
N GLN A 227 18.35 6.71 25.46
CA GLN A 227 17.88 7.57 26.55
C GLN A 227 16.36 7.78 26.46
N PRO A 228 15.59 7.48 27.54
CA PRO A 228 14.15 7.65 27.53
C PRO A 228 13.68 9.07 27.20
N GLU A 229 14.41 10.09 27.66
CA GLU A 229 14.11 11.49 27.38
C GLU A 229 14.33 11.91 25.91
N LEU A 230 15.08 11.10 25.13
CA LEU A 230 15.29 11.29 23.69
C LEU A 230 14.49 10.31 22.84
N THR A 231 13.61 9.52 23.47
CA THR A 231 12.76 8.55 22.78
C THR A 231 11.31 9.07 22.75
N LEU A 232 10.73 9.14 21.56
CA LEU A 232 9.36 9.60 21.34
C LEU A 232 8.59 8.55 20.53
N GLN A 233 7.34 8.30 20.91
CA GLN A 233 6.45 7.33 20.27
C GLN A 233 5.51 8.06 19.33
N LEU A 234 5.55 7.76 18.03
CA LEU A 234 4.56 8.26 17.07
C LEU A 234 3.17 7.77 17.46
N SER A 235 2.16 8.62 17.35
CA SER A 235 0.79 8.26 17.69
C SER A 235 0.12 7.48 16.55
N GLY A 236 0.44 7.84 15.31
CA GLY A 236 -0.24 7.36 14.12
C GLY A 236 -1.71 7.80 14.04
N GLU A 237 -2.11 8.76 14.87
CA GLU A 237 -3.45 9.33 14.85
C GLU A 237 -3.52 10.50 13.85
N PRO A 238 -4.63 10.65 13.10
CA PRO A 238 -4.79 11.79 12.23
C PRO A 238 -4.96 13.08 13.04
N ALA A 239 -4.39 14.18 12.57
CA ALA A 239 -4.61 15.50 13.17
C ALA A 239 -6.04 16.02 13.02
N GLY A 240 -6.87 15.37 12.18
CA GLY A 240 -8.27 15.70 11.90
C GLY A 240 -9.19 14.47 11.96
N GLU A 241 -10.41 14.62 11.43
CA GLU A 241 -11.37 13.50 11.37
C GLU A 241 -10.99 12.39 10.38
N VAL A 242 -10.10 12.69 9.43
CA VAL A 242 -9.67 11.77 8.36
C VAL A 242 -8.15 11.84 8.25
N PHE A 243 -7.50 10.70 8.15
CA PHE A 243 -6.06 10.61 7.93
C PHE A 243 -5.64 11.38 6.67
N SER A 244 -4.56 12.15 6.81
CA SER A 244 -3.93 12.89 5.72
C SER A 244 -2.48 12.40 5.53
N PRO A 245 -1.95 12.35 4.31
CA PRO A 245 -0.52 12.09 4.09
C PRO A 245 0.39 13.09 4.83
N ALA A 246 -0.13 14.27 5.16
CA ALA A 246 0.61 15.27 5.92
C ALA A 246 0.80 14.90 7.40
N ASP A 247 -0.07 14.07 7.97
CA ASP A 247 -0.09 13.82 9.43
C ASP A 247 1.24 13.28 9.95
N GLY A 248 1.87 12.35 9.24
CA GLY A 248 3.17 11.83 9.63
C GLY A 248 4.30 12.88 9.55
N TYR A 249 4.27 13.76 8.56
CA TYR A 249 5.22 14.88 8.46
C TYR A 249 5.01 15.89 9.59
N GLU A 250 3.75 16.23 9.91
CA GLU A 250 3.39 17.16 10.98
C GLU A 250 3.73 16.60 12.35
N GLU A 251 3.55 15.30 12.57
CA GLU A 251 3.94 14.64 13.82
C GLU A 251 5.47 14.63 13.97
N GLY A 252 6.21 14.25 12.93
CA GLY A 252 7.68 14.33 12.91
C GLY A 252 8.19 15.74 13.17
N TYR A 253 7.54 16.76 12.58
CA TYR A 253 7.85 18.17 12.84
C TYR A 253 7.60 18.54 14.32
N THR A 254 6.46 18.15 14.87
CA THR A 254 6.10 18.41 16.26
C THR A 254 7.11 17.79 17.22
N PHE A 255 7.52 16.56 16.94
CA PHE A 255 8.49 15.83 17.75
C PHE A 255 9.91 16.42 17.63
N GLY A 256 10.31 16.83 16.42
CA GLY A 256 11.56 17.55 16.22
C GLY A 256 11.61 18.85 17.03
N ARG A 257 10.52 19.61 17.01
CA ARG A 257 10.36 20.81 17.85
C ARG A 257 10.47 20.48 19.34
N HIS A 258 9.78 19.46 19.77
CA HIS A 258 9.76 19.03 21.17
C HIS A 258 11.16 18.62 21.68
N LEU A 259 11.95 17.90 20.87
CA LEU A 259 13.33 17.57 21.18
C LEU A 259 14.20 18.83 21.38
N LEU A 260 14.05 19.85 20.53
CA LEU A 260 14.77 21.13 20.66
C LEU A 260 14.35 21.89 21.92
N GLU A 261 13.07 21.93 22.24
CA GLU A 261 12.51 22.64 23.40
C GLU A 261 12.90 22.01 24.74
N ARG A 262 13.02 20.67 24.80
CA ARG A 262 13.51 19.97 26.01
C ARG A 262 14.96 20.33 26.36
N GLY A 263 15.74 20.76 25.40
CA GLY A 263 17.13 21.15 25.63
C GLY A 263 18.07 19.99 26.01
N ALA A 264 17.61 18.75 26.01
CA ALA A 264 18.45 17.59 26.19
C ALA A 264 19.42 17.47 25.01
N PRO A 265 20.74 17.41 25.22
CA PRO A 265 21.67 17.38 24.11
C PRO A 265 21.61 16.06 23.35
N PHE A 266 21.45 16.14 22.04
CA PHE A 266 21.57 15.05 21.10
C PHE A 266 22.22 15.54 19.81
N THR A 267 22.80 14.62 19.03
CA THR A 267 23.50 14.96 17.79
C THR A 267 23.04 14.17 16.59
N ALA A 268 22.18 13.18 16.82
CA ALA A 268 21.55 12.42 15.74
C ALA A 268 20.11 12.05 16.08
N LEU A 269 19.31 11.82 15.08
CA LEU A 269 17.96 11.24 15.14
C LEU A 269 17.94 9.97 14.30
N PHE A 270 17.45 8.89 14.87
CA PHE A 270 16.98 7.72 14.14
C PHE A 270 15.45 7.71 14.16
N ALA A 271 14.85 8.08 13.05
CA ALA A 271 13.40 8.12 12.90
C ALA A 271 12.84 6.76 12.47
N PHE A 272 11.60 6.47 12.83
CA PHE A 272 10.93 5.22 12.47
C PHE A 272 10.78 5.06 10.97
N ASP A 273 10.45 6.16 10.28
CA ASP A 273 10.23 6.22 8.85
C ASP A 273 10.76 7.53 8.25
N ASP A 274 10.81 7.60 6.93
CA ASP A 274 11.25 8.80 6.22
C ASP A 274 10.27 9.97 6.37
N VAL A 275 8.99 9.68 6.52
CA VAL A 275 7.96 10.72 6.67
C VAL A 275 8.21 11.53 7.93
N SER A 276 8.38 10.85 9.06
CA SER A 276 8.70 11.50 10.32
C SER A 276 10.11 12.12 10.34
N ALA A 277 11.08 11.48 9.64
CA ALA A 277 12.43 12.04 9.47
C ALA A 277 12.42 13.38 8.74
N ILE A 278 11.66 13.48 7.64
CA ILE A 278 11.51 14.72 6.86
C ILE A 278 10.86 15.81 7.70
N GLY A 279 9.79 15.47 8.44
CA GLY A 279 9.14 16.39 9.35
C GLY A 279 10.08 16.93 10.42
N ALA A 280 10.84 16.05 11.08
CA ALA A 280 11.82 16.43 12.09
C ALA A 280 12.97 17.28 11.51
N THR A 281 13.47 16.92 10.33
CA THR A 281 14.48 17.71 9.61
C THR A 281 14.01 19.14 9.40
N ARG A 282 12.78 19.33 8.97
CA ARG A 282 12.18 20.66 8.83
C ARG A 282 12.13 21.41 10.15
N ALA A 283 11.73 20.75 11.24
CA ALA A 283 11.71 21.36 12.56
C ALA A 283 13.10 21.82 13.03
N PHE A 284 14.12 21.00 12.79
CA PHE A 284 15.51 21.33 13.14
C PHE A 284 16.00 22.57 12.37
N LEU A 285 15.74 22.62 11.06
CA LEU A 285 16.11 23.77 10.22
C LEU A 285 15.38 25.06 10.67
N ASP A 286 14.08 24.96 10.95
CA ASP A 286 13.29 26.11 11.46
C ASP A 286 13.75 26.54 12.86
N GLY A 287 14.28 25.61 13.65
CA GLY A 287 14.91 25.85 14.95
C GLY A 287 16.36 26.37 14.86
N GLY A 288 16.85 26.68 13.65
CA GLY A 288 18.18 27.23 13.42
C GLY A 288 19.31 26.19 13.51
N ARG A 289 19.00 24.90 13.47
CA ARG A 289 19.99 23.83 13.41
C ARG A 289 20.30 23.47 11.96
N ARG A 290 21.55 23.13 11.70
CA ARG A 290 21.98 22.63 10.39
C ARG A 290 21.89 21.10 10.38
N VAL A 291 21.33 20.55 9.32
CA VAL A 291 21.30 19.13 9.05
C VAL A 291 22.17 18.88 7.82
N PRO A 292 23.22 18.05 7.87
CA PRO A 292 23.59 17.14 8.97
C PRO A 292 24.59 17.75 9.98
N ASP A 293 25.11 18.97 9.82
CA ASP A 293 26.26 19.49 10.56
C ASP A 293 26.06 19.55 12.08
N ASP A 294 24.89 19.97 12.54
CA ASP A 294 24.54 20.06 13.96
C ASP A 294 23.76 18.83 14.45
N ILE A 295 22.90 18.25 13.57
CA ILE A 295 22.11 17.07 13.85
C ILE A 295 22.07 16.19 12.59
N SER A 296 22.55 14.96 12.68
CA SER A 296 22.36 13.95 11.64
C SER A 296 21.00 13.29 11.76
N VAL A 297 20.33 13.01 10.63
CA VAL A 297 19.02 12.36 10.62
C VAL A 297 19.08 11.11 9.74
N VAL A 298 18.57 10.00 10.26
CA VAL A 298 18.37 8.75 9.51
C VAL A 298 16.89 8.42 9.53
N GLY A 299 16.31 8.22 8.35
CA GLY A 299 14.97 7.70 8.17
C GLY A 299 14.97 6.19 7.90
N PHE A 300 13.87 5.70 7.39
CA PHE A 300 13.66 4.31 7.01
C PHE A 300 12.62 4.26 5.89
N ASP A 301 12.67 3.25 5.02
CA ASP A 301 11.78 2.94 3.91
C ASP A 301 12.29 3.39 2.52
N ASP A 302 13.16 4.40 2.42
CA ASP A 302 13.70 4.98 1.17
C ASP A 302 12.58 5.43 0.21
N ILE A 303 11.55 6.12 0.76
CA ILE A 303 10.44 6.62 -0.06
C ILE A 303 10.93 7.66 -1.08
N GLN A 304 10.24 7.76 -2.21
CA GLN A 304 10.65 8.64 -3.31
C GLN A 304 10.91 10.09 -2.87
N SER A 305 10.12 10.61 -1.92
CA SER A 305 10.30 11.98 -1.42
C SER A 305 11.59 12.19 -0.62
N ALA A 306 12.18 11.14 -0.02
CA ALA A 306 13.46 11.21 0.67
C ALA A 306 14.59 11.57 -0.29
N ALA A 307 14.57 11.05 -1.51
CA ALA A 307 15.58 11.32 -2.53
C ALA A 307 15.66 12.80 -2.96
N PHE A 308 14.60 13.58 -2.72
CA PHE A 308 14.50 15.01 -3.08
C PHE A 308 14.72 15.95 -1.88
N GLN A 309 15.06 15.40 -0.72
CA GLN A 309 15.45 16.23 0.44
C GLN A 309 16.84 16.80 0.28
N ASN A 310 17.14 17.85 1.04
CA ASN A 310 18.48 18.42 1.14
C ASN A 310 18.79 18.68 2.63
N PRO A 311 19.73 17.92 3.23
CA PRO A 311 20.50 16.80 2.60
C PRO A 311 19.59 15.61 2.24
N ARG A 312 20.12 14.77 1.33
CA ARG A 312 19.48 13.53 0.93
C ARG A 312 19.71 12.46 2.00
#